data_28557dccb2a50f8babc46ea48a94b341
#
_entry.id   28557dccb2a50f8babc46ea48a94b341
#
_cell.length_a   1.000
_cell.length_b   1.000
_cell.length_c   1.000
_cell.angle_alpha   90.00
_cell.angle_beta   90.00
_cell.angle_gamma   90.00
#
_symmetry.space_group_name_H-M   'P 1'
#
loop_
_entity.id
_entity.type
_entity.pdbx_description
1 polymer ?
#
loop_
_entity_poly.entity_id
_entity_poly.type
_entity_poly.pdbx_seq_one_letter_code
_entity_poly.pdbx_strand_id
1 'polypeptide(L)'
;NMKFKEYEWVAGLYKCFDEGIVNCRDHAVRLMQKILKKEKNIIPVRNIEITVDRETGVITMMNDGNGVDVAKHPENDLWIPEMIFGHLRTSTNYKKDEKKIVGGKNGFGFKLVLIYSKWGEIETVDHIRGKRYTQRFENNLTDILKPNVRKSKSKPFTKVSWLPDYERFGMKGLTEDMFNLFKKRTYDIGVVTDKSVKVKFNGRAVPNKNFEQYMDIYIGPKTETKRVFEIPHDRWEIGACLSPLDEFTQVSYVNGINTCKGGKHV
;
A
#
# COMPACT_ATOMS: atom_id res chain seq x y z
N ASN A 1 13.46 -13.30 -13.04
CA ASN A 1 12.31 -13.81 -13.79
C ASN A 1 11.28 -14.30 -12.79
N MET A 2 10.02 -13.94 -12.98
CA MET A 2 8.93 -14.57 -12.24
C MET A 2 8.75 -16.00 -12.74
N LYS A 3 8.42 -16.92 -11.82
CA LYS A 3 8.11 -18.30 -12.17
C LYS A 3 6.74 -18.63 -11.60
N PHE A 4 5.94 -19.37 -12.36
CA PHE A 4 4.75 -20.00 -11.81
C PHE A 4 5.19 -21.04 -10.78
N LYS A 5 4.57 -20.97 -9.60
CA LYS A 5 4.91 -21.83 -8.47
C LYS A 5 3.68 -21.96 -7.57
N GLU A 6 3.47 -23.12 -6.99
CA GLU A 6 2.55 -23.26 -5.87
C GLU A 6 3.11 -22.55 -4.64
N TYR A 7 2.25 -21.85 -3.92
CA TYR A 7 2.60 -21.09 -2.73
C TYR A 7 1.78 -21.54 -1.54
N GLU A 8 2.43 -21.63 -0.41
CA GLU A 8 1.75 -21.66 0.86
C GLU A 8 1.27 -20.23 1.19
N TRP A 9 -0.03 -20.03 1.16
CA TRP A 9 -0.68 -18.73 1.29
C TRP A 9 -1.37 -18.58 2.64
N VAL A 10 -0.92 -17.60 3.43
CA VAL A 10 -1.59 -17.15 4.65
C VAL A 10 -2.39 -15.86 4.34
N ALA A 11 -3.66 -16.05 4.01
CA ALA A 11 -4.52 -14.98 3.48
C ALA A 11 -4.64 -13.76 4.42
N GLY A 12 -4.74 -13.98 5.73
CA GLY A 12 -4.82 -12.91 6.73
C GLY A 12 -3.56 -12.05 6.78
N LEU A 13 -2.39 -12.67 6.78
CA LEU A 13 -1.11 -11.98 6.77
C LEU A 13 -0.90 -11.20 5.45
N TYR A 14 -1.24 -11.82 4.31
CA TYR A 14 -1.20 -11.14 3.03
C TYR A 14 -2.13 -9.92 3.00
N LYS A 15 -3.34 -10.02 3.58
CA LYS A 15 -4.27 -8.90 3.65
C LYS A 15 -3.73 -7.76 4.52
N CYS A 16 -3.06 -8.03 5.63
CA CYS A 16 -2.39 -7.01 6.42
C CYS A 16 -1.34 -6.24 5.59
N PHE A 17 -0.54 -6.95 4.81
CA PHE A 17 0.43 -6.32 3.90
C PHE A 17 -0.27 -5.49 2.82
N ASP A 18 -1.32 -6.03 2.22
CA ASP A 18 -2.10 -5.36 1.17
C ASP A 18 -2.74 -4.05 1.66
N GLU A 19 -3.27 -4.03 2.87
CA GLU A 19 -3.83 -2.80 3.47
C GLU A 19 -2.78 -1.69 3.59
N GLY A 20 -1.56 -2.01 4.01
CA GLY A 20 -0.50 -1.02 4.12
C GLY A 20 -0.07 -0.45 2.78
N ILE A 21 0.21 -1.32 1.81
CA ILE A 21 0.73 -0.89 0.49
C ILE A 21 -0.33 -0.15 -0.34
N VAL A 22 -1.59 -0.56 -0.25
CA VAL A 22 -2.72 0.15 -0.89
C VAL A 22 -2.89 1.54 -0.29
N ASN A 23 -2.71 1.72 1.02
CA ASN A 23 -2.77 3.03 1.65
C ASN A 23 -1.68 3.98 1.12
N CYS A 24 -0.46 3.50 0.87
CA CYS A 24 0.61 4.31 0.26
C CYS A 24 0.22 4.76 -1.16
N ARG A 25 -0.34 3.86 -1.98
CA ARG A 25 -0.83 4.20 -3.32
C ARG A 25 -2.00 5.18 -3.26
N ASP A 26 -2.98 4.93 -2.43
CA ASP A 26 -4.18 5.78 -2.28
C ASP A 26 -3.81 7.19 -1.83
N HIS A 27 -2.77 7.31 -1.00
CA HIS A 27 -2.25 8.62 -0.61
C HIS A 27 -1.66 9.36 -1.81
N ALA A 28 -0.89 8.69 -2.67
CA ALA A 28 -0.37 9.28 -3.90
C ALA A 28 -1.51 9.78 -4.81
N VAL A 29 -2.56 8.98 -4.99
CA VAL A 29 -3.75 9.35 -5.78
C VAL A 29 -4.46 10.57 -5.19
N ARG A 30 -4.69 10.57 -3.87
CA ARG A 30 -5.35 11.71 -3.19
C ARG A 30 -4.57 13.02 -3.33
N LEU A 31 -3.24 12.99 -3.16
CA LEU A 31 -2.42 14.18 -3.30
C LEU A 31 -2.41 14.68 -4.76
N MET A 32 -2.36 13.78 -5.74
CA MET A 32 -2.45 14.17 -7.14
C MET A 32 -3.78 14.85 -7.47
N GLN A 33 -4.90 14.34 -6.94
CA GLN A 33 -6.21 14.99 -7.08
C GLN A 33 -6.26 16.38 -6.47
N LYS A 34 -5.66 16.57 -5.29
CA LYS A 34 -5.56 17.88 -4.65
C LYS A 34 -4.75 18.86 -5.51
N ILE A 35 -3.67 18.39 -6.14
CA ILE A 35 -2.88 19.20 -7.09
C ILE A 35 -3.72 19.59 -8.30
N LEU A 36 -4.48 18.66 -8.89
CA LEU A 36 -5.37 18.93 -10.00
C LEU A 36 -6.48 19.96 -9.64
N LYS A 37 -6.94 19.93 -8.41
CA LYS A 37 -7.86 20.93 -7.83
C LYS A 37 -7.18 22.26 -7.45
N LYS A 38 -5.87 22.40 -7.73
CA LYS A 38 -5.06 23.59 -7.40
C LYS A 38 -5.04 23.95 -5.91
N GLU A 39 -5.17 22.93 -5.03
CA GLU A 39 -5.01 23.14 -3.59
C GLU A 39 -3.56 23.54 -3.27
N LYS A 40 -3.40 24.48 -2.32
CA LYS A 40 -2.08 25.02 -1.93
C LYS A 40 -1.34 24.06 -0.97
N ASN A 41 -0.02 24.17 -0.95
CA ASN A 41 0.87 23.44 -0.04
C ASN A 41 0.79 21.91 -0.18
N ILE A 42 0.49 21.42 -1.37
CA ILE A 42 0.48 19.99 -1.66
C ILE A 42 1.82 19.57 -2.26
N ILE A 43 2.48 18.63 -1.61
CA ILE A 43 3.69 17.96 -2.08
C ILE A 43 3.29 16.56 -2.53
N PRO A 44 3.43 16.21 -3.82
CA PRO A 44 3.02 14.89 -4.32
C PRO A 44 3.91 13.77 -3.77
N VAL A 45 3.37 12.56 -3.70
CA VAL A 45 4.18 11.36 -3.50
C VAL A 45 5.01 11.12 -4.76
N ARG A 46 6.31 10.88 -4.57
CA ARG A 46 7.27 10.52 -5.63
C ARG A 46 7.94 9.18 -5.36
N ASN A 47 7.93 8.74 -4.11
CA ASN A 47 8.55 7.48 -3.71
C ASN A 47 7.61 6.71 -2.77
N ILE A 48 7.46 5.43 -3.04
CA ILE A 48 6.89 4.43 -2.15
C ILE A 48 7.97 3.38 -1.93
N GLU A 49 8.34 3.13 -0.68
CA GLU A 49 9.39 2.18 -0.32
C GLU A 49 8.87 1.14 0.66
N ILE A 50 9.00 -0.11 0.29
CA ILE A 50 8.59 -1.26 1.07
C ILE A 50 9.84 -2.03 1.46
N THR A 51 10.01 -2.25 2.76
CA THR A 51 11.09 -3.07 3.31
C THR A 51 10.50 -4.23 4.09
N VAL A 52 10.96 -5.42 3.80
CA VAL A 52 10.59 -6.64 4.52
C VAL A 52 11.89 -7.31 4.96
N ASP A 53 12.11 -7.32 6.26
CA ASP A 53 13.27 -7.98 6.86
C ASP A 53 13.00 -9.47 6.96
N ARG A 54 13.86 -10.28 6.35
CA ARG A 54 13.67 -11.74 6.27
C ARG A 54 13.99 -12.45 7.58
N GLU A 55 14.85 -11.88 8.41
CA GLU A 55 15.31 -12.49 9.66
C GLU A 55 14.33 -12.18 10.79
N THR A 56 13.99 -10.92 10.93
CA THR A 56 13.08 -10.45 12.00
C THR A 56 11.61 -10.57 11.64
N GLY A 57 11.28 -10.62 10.34
CA GLY A 57 9.91 -10.57 9.84
C GLY A 57 9.25 -9.18 9.93
N VAL A 58 10.01 -8.14 10.28
CA VAL A 58 9.50 -6.76 10.36
C VAL A 58 9.19 -6.22 8.96
N ILE A 59 8.04 -5.58 8.83
CA ILE A 59 7.59 -4.93 7.60
C ILE A 59 7.59 -3.43 7.83
N THR A 60 8.16 -2.68 6.89
CA THR A 60 8.16 -1.21 6.89
C THR A 60 7.65 -0.71 5.55
N MET A 61 6.73 0.23 5.57
CA MET A 61 6.22 0.92 4.41
C MET A 61 6.36 2.42 4.59
N MET A 62 6.89 3.10 3.59
CA MET A 62 7.09 4.54 3.59
C MET A 62 6.64 5.13 2.26
N ASN A 63 5.98 6.25 2.32
CA ASN A 63 5.80 7.16 1.19
C ASN A 63 6.21 8.58 1.58
N ASP A 64 6.83 9.28 0.64
CA ASP A 64 7.00 10.73 0.72
C ASP A 64 5.70 11.47 0.34
N GLY A 65 5.79 12.75 0.10
CA GLY A 65 4.63 13.63 -0.09
C GLY A 65 4.12 14.19 1.25
N ASN A 66 2.95 14.82 1.27
CA ASN A 66 2.40 15.34 2.53
C ASN A 66 2.32 14.24 3.57
N GLY A 67 2.82 14.53 4.78
CA GLY A 67 2.58 13.67 5.93
C GLY A 67 1.14 13.79 6.45
N VAL A 68 0.86 13.02 7.48
CA VAL A 68 -0.40 13.13 8.24
C VAL A 68 -0.37 14.41 9.06
N ASP A 69 -1.50 15.09 9.15
CA ASP A 69 -1.66 16.31 9.95
C ASP A 69 -1.31 16.04 11.43
N VAL A 70 -0.28 16.71 11.95
CA VAL A 70 0.12 16.62 13.36
C VAL A 70 -0.58 17.71 14.17
N ALA A 71 -1.89 17.53 14.32
CA ALA A 71 -2.78 18.36 15.12
C ALA A 71 -3.66 17.48 16.00
N LYS A 72 -4.25 18.08 17.02
CA LYS A 72 -5.28 17.41 17.81
C LYS A 72 -6.64 17.52 17.13
N HIS A 73 -7.44 16.47 17.23
CA HIS A 73 -8.80 16.46 16.73
C HIS A 73 -9.69 17.33 17.66
N PRO A 74 -10.50 18.25 17.12
CA PRO A 74 -11.26 19.20 17.92
C PRO A 74 -12.20 18.58 18.96
N GLU A 75 -12.78 17.43 18.63
CA GLU A 75 -13.81 16.79 19.47
C GLU A 75 -13.25 15.76 20.47
N ASN A 76 -12.10 15.15 20.19
CA ASN A 76 -11.62 13.99 20.94
C ASN A 76 -10.32 14.23 21.70
N ASP A 77 -9.71 15.41 21.59
CA ASP A 77 -8.38 15.77 22.11
C ASP A 77 -7.26 14.76 21.79
N LEU A 78 -7.49 13.87 20.83
CA LEU A 78 -6.52 12.92 20.33
C LEU A 78 -5.70 13.53 19.19
N TRP A 79 -4.46 13.09 19.06
CA TRP A 79 -3.69 13.43 17.86
C TRP A 79 -4.30 12.76 16.62
N ILE A 80 -4.41 13.49 15.51
CA ILE A 80 -4.96 12.95 14.25
C ILE A 80 -4.24 11.66 13.82
N PRO A 81 -2.89 11.55 13.89
CA PRO A 81 -2.23 10.28 13.59
C PRO A 81 -2.66 9.14 14.55
N GLU A 82 -2.77 9.42 15.86
CA GLU A 82 -3.25 8.43 16.82
C GLU A 82 -4.67 7.94 16.49
N MET A 83 -5.55 8.87 16.17
CA MET A 83 -6.93 8.56 15.79
C MET A 83 -6.99 7.71 14.51
N ILE A 84 -6.18 8.02 13.50
CA ILE A 84 -6.15 7.29 12.22
C ILE A 84 -5.65 5.87 12.41
N PHE A 85 -4.62 5.66 13.22
CA PHE A 85 -3.93 4.37 13.33
C PHE A 85 -4.35 3.55 14.56
N GLY A 86 -4.65 4.19 15.68
CA GLY A 86 -4.93 3.54 16.96
C GLY A 86 -6.41 3.34 17.29
N HIS A 87 -7.33 4.08 16.65
CA HIS A 87 -8.75 4.04 17.01
C HIS A 87 -9.65 3.61 15.85
N LEU A 88 -10.66 2.76 16.13
CA LEU A 88 -11.60 2.25 15.13
C LEU A 88 -12.60 3.34 14.69
N ARG A 89 -13.13 3.22 13.45
CA ARG A 89 -14.21 4.03 12.87
C ARG A 89 -13.89 5.52 12.63
N THR A 90 -12.65 5.83 12.25
CA THR A 90 -12.20 7.21 11.99
C THR A 90 -11.97 7.51 10.51
N SER A 91 -12.63 6.81 9.60
CA SER A 91 -12.45 7.01 8.16
C SER A 91 -13.23 8.22 7.63
N THR A 92 -12.62 8.98 6.73
CA THR A 92 -13.28 10.04 5.95
C THR A 92 -13.98 9.52 4.69
N ASN A 93 -13.90 8.23 4.39
CA ASN A 93 -14.36 7.62 3.13
C ASN A 93 -15.82 7.14 3.16
N TYR A 94 -16.64 7.57 4.10
CA TYR A 94 -18.05 7.14 4.25
C TYR A 94 -19.03 7.81 3.28
N LYS A 95 -18.62 8.87 2.56
CA LYS A 95 -19.50 9.52 1.57
C LYS A 95 -19.72 8.60 0.36
N LYS A 96 -21.00 8.31 0.09
CA LYS A 96 -21.41 7.36 -0.97
C LYS A 96 -21.41 7.94 -2.39
N ASP A 97 -21.44 9.26 -2.52
CA ASP A 97 -21.76 9.95 -3.79
C ASP A 97 -20.53 10.38 -4.62
N GLU A 98 -19.33 10.16 -4.14
CA GLU A 98 -18.11 10.48 -4.91
C GLU A 98 -17.62 9.27 -5.73
N LYS A 99 -17.26 9.49 -7.01
CA LYS A 99 -16.57 8.49 -7.84
C LYS A 99 -15.27 8.05 -7.15
N LYS A 100 -15.29 6.86 -6.55
CA LYS A 100 -14.15 6.33 -5.81
C LYS A 100 -13.05 5.90 -6.76
N ILE A 101 -11.86 6.42 -6.56
CA ILE A 101 -10.63 6.06 -7.29
C ILE A 101 -9.55 5.50 -6.36
N VAL A 102 -9.88 5.35 -5.08
CA VAL A 102 -9.03 4.79 -4.01
C VAL A 102 -9.59 3.46 -3.53
N GLY A 103 -8.69 2.56 -3.10
CA GLY A 103 -9.05 1.22 -2.63
C GLY A 103 -9.68 1.19 -1.24
N GLY A 104 -9.29 2.09 -0.34
CA GLY A 104 -9.77 2.14 1.05
C GLY A 104 -11.23 2.51 1.15
N LYS A 105 -12.03 1.67 1.84
CA LYS A 105 -13.50 1.86 1.96
C LYS A 105 -13.97 2.17 3.39
N ASN A 106 -13.49 1.45 4.39
CA ASN A 106 -14.16 1.33 5.69
C ASN A 106 -13.38 1.93 6.87
N GLY A 107 -12.15 2.40 6.70
CA GLY A 107 -11.33 2.99 7.76
C GLY A 107 -10.82 2.00 8.83
N PHE A 108 -10.95 0.69 8.59
CA PHE A 108 -10.48 -0.33 9.51
C PHE A 108 -9.14 -0.93 9.13
N GLY A 109 -8.71 -0.79 7.88
CA GLY A 109 -7.66 -1.59 7.27
C GLY A 109 -6.37 -1.62 8.08
N PHE A 110 -5.74 -0.48 8.30
CA PHE A 110 -4.45 -0.45 9.00
C PHE A 110 -4.57 -0.74 10.51
N LYS A 111 -5.74 -0.50 11.12
CA LYS A 111 -6.00 -0.86 12.51
C LYS A 111 -6.03 -2.36 12.72
N LEU A 112 -6.58 -3.10 11.75
CA LEU A 112 -6.50 -4.57 11.74
C LEU A 112 -5.05 -5.03 11.63
N VAL A 113 -4.20 -4.34 10.84
CA VAL A 113 -2.76 -4.64 10.78
C VAL A 113 -2.16 -4.57 12.18
N LEU A 114 -2.42 -3.50 12.93
CA LEU A 114 -1.88 -3.34 14.29
C LEU A 114 -2.47 -4.35 15.30
N ILE A 115 -3.76 -4.69 15.17
CA ILE A 115 -4.40 -5.74 16.01
C ILE A 115 -3.75 -7.11 15.78
N TYR A 116 -3.25 -7.38 14.58
CA TYR A 116 -2.55 -8.62 14.23
C TYR A 116 -1.02 -8.46 14.25
N SER A 117 -0.51 -7.52 15.06
CA SER A 117 0.92 -7.25 15.19
C SER A 117 1.36 -7.26 16.65
N LYS A 118 2.52 -7.83 16.94
CA LYS A 118 3.14 -7.74 18.28
C LYS A 118 3.44 -6.30 18.65
N TRP A 119 3.86 -5.52 17.66
CA TRP A 119 4.02 -4.07 17.78
C TRP A 119 3.90 -3.39 16.41
N GLY A 120 3.58 -2.11 16.43
CA GLY A 120 3.64 -1.22 15.29
C GLY A 120 4.13 0.17 15.69
N GLU A 121 4.75 0.88 14.75
CA GLU A 121 5.23 2.24 14.95
C GLU A 121 4.89 3.10 13.73
N ILE A 122 4.45 4.30 14.01
CA ILE A 122 4.13 5.30 13.01
C ILE A 122 5.05 6.48 13.17
N GLU A 123 5.59 6.95 12.06
CA GLU A 123 6.36 8.16 11.98
C GLU A 123 5.86 9.01 10.81
N THR A 124 5.57 10.29 11.07
CA THR A 124 5.14 11.22 10.01
C THR A 124 5.71 12.62 10.25
N VAL A 125 5.94 13.35 9.17
CA VAL A 125 6.35 14.75 9.20
C VAL A 125 5.29 15.59 8.51
N ASP A 126 4.68 16.48 9.29
CA ASP A 126 3.76 17.52 8.83
C ASP A 126 4.57 18.78 8.52
N HIS A 127 4.80 19.04 7.25
CA HIS A 127 5.59 20.20 6.81
C HIS A 127 4.84 21.53 6.97
N ILE A 128 3.50 21.49 7.00
CA ILE A 128 2.66 22.70 7.17
C ILE A 128 2.81 23.22 8.60
N ARG A 129 2.78 22.32 9.60
CA ARG A 129 2.93 22.67 11.02
C ARG A 129 4.36 22.57 11.52
N GLY A 130 5.29 22.11 10.67
CA GLY A 130 6.70 21.93 11.05
C GLY A 130 6.89 20.94 12.20
N LYS A 131 6.14 19.85 12.21
CA LYS A 131 6.13 18.85 13.28
C LYS A 131 6.47 17.46 12.77
N ARG A 132 7.23 16.72 13.58
CA ARG A 132 7.46 15.28 13.45
C ARG A 132 6.74 14.56 14.57
N TYR A 133 6.03 13.53 14.22
CA TYR A 133 5.27 12.69 15.13
C TYR A 133 5.78 11.26 15.04
N THR A 134 5.99 10.62 16.19
CA THR A 134 6.31 9.20 16.29
C THR A 134 5.46 8.60 17.42
N GLN A 135 4.80 7.47 17.16
CA GLN A 135 4.02 6.76 18.17
C GLN A 135 4.14 5.26 17.96
N ARG A 136 4.26 4.55 19.06
CA ARG A 136 4.34 3.10 19.11
C ARG A 136 3.07 2.52 19.70
N PHE A 137 2.67 1.38 19.16
CA PHE A 137 1.54 0.56 19.54
C PHE A 137 2.07 -0.83 19.85
N GLU A 138 1.64 -1.45 20.93
CA GLU A 138 2.14 -2.76 21.36
C GLU A 138 1.01 -3.72 21.71
N ASN A 139 1.37 -4.98 21.89
CA ASN A 139 0.46 -6.03 22.39
C ASN A 139 -0.86 -6.10 21.61
N ASN A 140 -0.75 -6.21 20.26
CA ASN A 140 -1.92 -6.34 19.39
C ASN A 140 -2.90 -5.14 19.51
N LEU A 141 -2.34 -3.93 19.56
CA LEU A 141 -3.05 -2.65 19.73
C LEU A 141 -3.75 -2.49 21.10
N THR A 142 -3.40 -3.31 22.08
CA THR A 142 -3.91 -3.14 23.45
C THR A 142 -3.25 -1.94 24.12
N ASP A 143 -1.96 -1.75 23.86
CA ASP A 143 -1.16 -0.66 24.44
C ASP A 143 -0.88 0.40 23.41
N ILE A 144 -1.43 1.59 23.63
CA ILE A 144 -1.19 2.81 22.83
C ILE A 144 -0.23 3.69 23.63
N LEU A 145 1.04 3.70 23.25
CA LEU A 145 2.05 4.45 23.98
C LEU A 145 1.94 5.96 23.69
N LYS A 146 2.42 6.77 24.63
CA LYS A 146 2.41 8.22 24.48
C LYS A 146 3.21 8.65 23.24
N PRO A 147 2.64 9.49 22.35
CA PRO A 147 3.34 9.97 21.17
C PRO A 147 4.47 10.94 21.52
N ASN A 148 5.52 10.90 20.72
CA ASN A 148 6.59 11.89 20.74
C ASN A 148 6.35 12.90 19.59
N VAL A 149 6.11 14.16 19.95
CA VAL A 149 5.87 15.25 19.01
C VAL A 149 6.94 16.30 19.18
N ARG A 150 7.68 16.59 18.09
CA ARG A 150 8.78 17.56 18.11
C ARG A 150 8.75 18.45 16.86
N LYS A 151 9.39 19.63 16.95
CA LYS A 151 9.61 20.50 15.78
C LYS A 151 10.47 19.80 14.75
N SER A 152 10.16 19.97 13.46
CA SER A 152 10.93 19.39 12.36
C SER A 152 10.87 20.25 11.12
N LYS A 153 12.04 20.37 10.45
CA LYS A 153 12.17 20.98 9.11
C LYS A 153 12.46 19.93 8.03
N SER A 154 12.32 18.64 8.37
CA SER A 154 12.54 17.54 7.43
C SER A 154 11.49 17.56 6.31
N LYS A 155 11.84 16.98 5.16
CA LYS A 155 10.89 16.73 4.09
C LYS A 155 9.74 15.87 4.63
N PRO A 156 8.49 16.11 4.19
CA PRO A 156 7.35 15.37 4.68
C PRO A 156 7.34 13.93 4.16
N PHE A 157 6.87 13.03 5.01
CA PHE A 157 6.67 11.62 4.71
C PHE A 157 5.73 10.98 5.74
N THR A 158 5.25 9.80 5.43
CA THR A 158 4.63 8.88 6.38
C THR A 158 5.31 7.52 6.27
N LYS A 159 5.73 6.99 7.41
CA LYS A 159 6.35 5.67 7.54
C LYS A 159 5.63 4.88 8.62
N VAL A 160 5.32 3.65 8.31
CA VAL A 160 4.75 2.68 9.25
C VAL A 160 5.61 1.44 9.27
N SER A 161 5.93 0.95 10.47
CA SER A 161 6.68 -0.29 10.68
C SER A 161 5.90 -1.18 11.63
N TRP A 162 5.87 -2.47 11.40
CA TRP A 162 5.21 -3.40 12.32
C TRP A 162 5.83 -4.78 12.26
N LEU A 163 5.72 -5.50 13.36
CA LEU A 163 6.02 -6.91 13.44
C LEU A 163 4.70 -7.68 13.51
N PRO A 164 4.31 -8.38 12.43
CA PRO A 164 3.14 -9.25 12.48
C PRO A 164 3.22 -10.25 13.64
N ASP A 165 2.10 -10.52 14.26
CA ASP A 165 2.01 -11.61 15.23
C ASP A 165 1.86 -12.94 14.47
N TYR A 166 2.98 -13.45 13.99
CA TYR A 166 3.03 -14.65 13.16
C TYR A 166 2.35 -15.85 13.81
N GLU A 167 2.42 -15.98 15.14
CA GLU A 167 1.79 -17.07 15.88
C GLU A 167 0.27 -17.05 15.73
N ARG A 168 -0.36 -15.86 15.72
CA ARG A 168 -1.81 -15.71 15.46
C ARG A 168 -2.22 -16.11 14.04
N PHE A 169 -1.27 -16.17 13.13
CA PHE A 169 -1.47 -16.67 11.76
C PHE A 169 -1.09 -18.15 11.62
N GLY A 170 -0.77 -18.85 12.73
CA GLY A 170 -0.32 -20.23 12.71
C GLY A 170 1.10 -20.42 12.14
N MET A 171 1.93 -19.37 12.14
CA MET A 171 3.27 -19.36 11.57
C MET A 171 4.34 -19.21 12.65
N LYS A 172 5.52 -19.77 12.42
CA LYS A 172 6.69 -19.55 13.29
C LYS A 172 7.44 -18.24 12.99
N GLY A 173 7.18 -17.65 11.83
CA GLY A 173 7.82 -16.43 11.32
C GLY A 173 7.53 -16.24 9.84
N LEU A 174 8.21 -15.30 9.21
CA LEU A 174 8.05 -15.02 7.77
C LEU A 174 8.60 -16.18 6.93
N THR A 175 7.74 -16.78 6.12
CA THR A 175 8.14 -17.83 5.17
C THR A 175 8.67 -17.22 3.87
N GLU A 176 9.46 -18.00 3.11
CA GLU A 176 9.96 -17.62 1.78
C GLU A 176 8.79 -17.32 0.81
N ASP A 177 7.73 -18.12 0.85
CA ASP A 177 6.58 -17.95 -0.02
C ASP A 177 5.83 -16.64 0.28
N MET A 178 5.60 -16.33 1.55
CA MET A 178 4.99 -15.04 1.92
C MET A 178 5.88 -13.86 1.57
N PHE A 179 7.20 -13.96 1.76
CA PHE A 179 8.14 -12.92 1.33
C PHE A 179 8.05 -12.66 -0.18
N ASN A 180 8.02 -13.74 -0.99
CA ASN A 180 7.90 -13.64 -2.44
C ASN A 180 6.54 -13.07 -2.88
N LEU A 181 5.45 -13.40 -2.17
CA LEU A 181 4.13 -12.80 -2.39
C LEU A 181 4.12 -11.30 -2.08
N PHE A 182 4.77 -10.86 -1.01
CA PHE A 182 4.91 -9.43 -0.69
C PHE A 182 5.72 -8.69 -1.75
N LYS A 183 6.81 -9.29 -2.22
CA LYS A 183 7.60 -8.75 -3.33
C LYS A 183 6.77 -8.64 -4.60
N LYS A 184 6.04 -9.69 -4.97
CA LYS A 184 5.13 -9.72 -6.12
C LYS A 184 4.07 -8.62 -6.00
N ARG A 185 3.44 -8.48 -4.84
CA ARG A 185 2.43 -7.44 -4.58
C ARG A 185 3.02 -6.02 -4.71
N THR A 186 4.27 -5.83 -4.34
CA THR A 186 4.96 -4.54 -4.54
C THR A 186 5.14 -4.25 -6.04
N TYR A 187 5.40 -5.26 -6.86
CA TYR A 187 5.45 -5.10 -8.32
C TYR A 187 4.07 -4.72 -8.89
N ASP A 188 3.00 -5.35 -8.38
CA ASP A 188 1.62 -5.02 -8.76
C ASP A 188 1.29 -3.54 -8.47
N ILE A 189 1.68 -3.05 -7.28
CA ILE A 189 1.50 -1.63 -6.93
C ILE A 189 2.30 -0.72 -7.87
N GLY A 190 3.48 -1.14 -8.30
CA GLY A 190 4.29 -0.38 -9.26
C GLY A 190 3.56 -0.13 -10.59
N VAL A 191 2.77 -1.09 -11.06
CA VAL A 191 2.04 -0.95 -12.33
C VAL A 191 0.73 -0.18 -12.20
N VAL A 192 0.04 -0.30 -11.06
CA VAL A 192 -1.24 0.37 -10.81
C VAL A 192 -1.11 1.74 -10.16
N THR A 193 0.11 2.28 -10.11
CA THR A 193 0.44 3.61 -9.58
C THR A 193 0.97 4.49 -10.69
N ASP A 194 0.69 5.79 -10.62
CA ASP A 194 1.16 6.76 -11.63
C ASP A 194 2.67 6.66 -11.87
N LYS A 195 3.10 6.76 -13.13
CA LYS A 195 4.51 6.62 -13.57
C LYS A 195 5.47 7.60 -12.90
N SER A 196 4.96 8.71 -12.37
CA SER A 196 5.75 9.69 -11.64
C SER A 196 6.16 9.23 -10.23
N VAL A 197 5.58 8.13 -9.74
CA VAL A 197 5.86 7.54 -8.44
C VAL A 197 6.81 6.35 -8.58
N LYS A 198 7.96 6.42 -7.94
CA LYS A 198 8.94 5.34 -7.91
C LYS A 198 8.63 4.37 -6.77
N VAL A 199 8.33 3.14 -7.12
CA VAL A 199 8.08 2.07 -6.13
C VAL A 199 9.34 1.23 -5.96
N LYS A 200 9.71 0.94 -4.70
CA LYS A 200 10.88 0.13 -4.35
C LYS A 200 10.50 -1.00 -3.39
N PHE A 201 11.20 -2.11 -3.51
CA PHE A 201 11.19 -3.23 -2.59
C PHE A 201 12.60 -3.52 -2.10
N ASN A 202 12.83 -3.48 -0.78
CA ASN A 202 14.15 -3.65 -0.15
C ASN A 202 15.24 -2.83 -0.87
N GLY A 203 14.99 -1.53 -1.04
CA GLY A 203 15.90 -0.56 -1.65
C GLY A 203 16.00 -0.62 -3.18
N ARG A 204 15.49 -1.67 -3.84
CA ARG A 204 15.54 -1.83 -5.29
C ARG A 204 14.24 -1.38 -5.95
N ALA A 205 14.34 -0.55 -6.99
CA ALA A 205 13.18 -0.16 -7.77
C ALA A 205 12.53 -1.39 -8.43
N VAL A 206 11.19 -1.43 -8.47
CA VAL A 206 10.49 -2.47 -9.22
C VAL A 206 10.79 -2.33 -10.72
N PRO A 207 10.94 -3.44 -11.45
CA PRO A 207 11.39 -3.39 -12.85
C PRO A 207 10.33 -2.86 -13.81
N ASN A 208 9.05 -3.08 -13.49
CA ASN A 208 7.93 -2.69 -14.35
C ASN A 208 7.56 -1.22 -14.15
N LYS A 209 7.61 -0.45 -15.24
CA LYS A 209 7.26 0.97 -15.26
C LYS A 209 5.90 1.25 -15.89
N ASN A 210 5.31 0.27 -16.56
CA ASN A 210 4.03 0.36 -17.23
C ASN A 210 3.38 -1.02 -17.33
N PHE A 211 2.13 -1.05 -17.79
CA PHE A 211 1.35 -2.27 -17.87
C PHE A 211 1.89 -3.26 -18.92
N GLU A 212 2.43 -2.80 -20.05
CA GLU A 212 3.04 -3.68 -21.06
C GLU A 212 4.25 -4.43 -20.48
N GLN A 213 5.16 -3.74 -19.76
CA GLN A 213 6.28 -4.39 -19.09
C GLN A 213 5.83 -5.34 -17.97
N TYR A 214 4.70 -5.05 -17.36
CA TYR A 214 4.12 -5.96 -16.38
C TYR A 214 3.57 -7.23 -17.07
N MET A 215 2.95 -7.11 -18.25
CA MET A 215 2.56 -8.27 -19.05
C MET A 215 3.77 -9.13 -19.42
N ASP A 216 4.92 -8.53 -19.75
CA ASP A 216 6.16 -9.28 -20.06
C ASP A 216 6.59 -10.20 -18.91
N ILE A 217 6.27 -9.85 -17.67
CA ILE A 217 6.60 -10.68 -16.51
C ILE A 217 5.82 -12.00 -16.52
N TYR A 218 4.60 -12.01 -17.04
CA TYR A 218 3.70 -13.17 -17.08
C TYR A 218 3.84 -14.01 -18.34
N ILE A 219 3.96 -13.34 -19.49
CA ILE A 219 3.83 -13.97 -20.80
C ILE A 219 5.08 -13.85 -21.68
N GLY A 220 6.20 -13.33 -21.12
CA GLY A 220 7.44 -13.10 -21.88
C GLY A 220 7.39 -11.85 -22.76
N PRO A 221 8.49 -11.52 -23.46
CA PRO A 221 8.59 -10.32 -24.27
C PRO A 221 7.64 -10.37 -25.48
N LYS A 222 7.27 -9.20 -25.98
CA LYS A 222 6.34 -9.04 -27.13
C LYS A 222 6.85 -9.73 -28.41
N THR A 223 8.15 -9.94 -28.53
CA THR A 223 8.77 -10.67 -29.65
C THR A 223 8.46 -12.16 -29.64
N GLU A 224 8.20 -12.74 -28.48
CA GLU A 224 7.93 -14.16 -28.28
C GLU A 224 6.44 -14.46 -28.21
N THR A 225 5.68 -13.59 -27.52
CA THR A 225 4.24 -13.79 -27.32
C THR A 225 3.44 -12.64 -27.93
N LYS A 226 2.68 -12.93 -28.99
CA LYS A 226 1.73 -11.99 -29.61
C LYS A 226 0.65 -11.59 -28.60
N ARG A 227 0.39 -10.30 -28.50
CA ARG A 227 -0.58 -9.72 -27.57
C ARG A 227 -1.24 -8.49 -28.12
N VAL A 228 -2.42 -8.18 -27.64
CA VAL A 228 -3.10 -6.91 -27.81
C VAL A 228 -2.97 -6.12 -26.52
N PHE A 229 -2.71 -4.83 -26.65
CA PHE A 229 -2.70 -3.89 -25.52
C PHE A 229 -3.43 -2.62 -25.94
N GLU A 230 -4.42 -2.20 -25.17
CA GLU A 230 -5.25 -1.04 -25.44
C GLU A 230 -5.54 -0.23 -24.19
N ILE A 231 -5.71 1.07 -24.36
CA ILE A 231 -6.21 2.02 -23.37
C ILE A 231 -7.50 2.61 -23.91
N PRO A 232 -8.62 1.89 -23.83
CA PRO A 232 -9.90 2.33 -24.42
C PRO A 232 -10.49 3.55 -23.70
N HIS A 233 -10.07 3.82 -22.51
CA HIS A 233 -10.50 4.95 -21.67
C HIS A 233 -9.44 5.27 -20.62
N ASP A 234 -9.35 6.53 -20.16
CA ASP A 234 -8.39 7.03 -19.14
C ASP A 234 -8.30 6.20 -17.85
N ARG A 235 -9.29 5.35 -17.59
CA ARG A 235 -9.38 4.51 -16.40
C ARG A 235 -9.20 3.02 -16.68
N TRP A 236 -8.92 2.64 -17.91
CA TRP A 236 -8.83 1.24 -18.34
C TRP A 236 -7.57 1.01 -19.15
N GLU A 237 -6.77 0.06 -18.72
CA GLU A 237 -5.67 -0.52 -19.48
C GLU A 237 -5.94 -2.02 -19.59
N ILE A 238 -5.97 -2.56 -20.80
CA ILE A 238 -6.34 -3.94 -21.08
C ILE A 238 -5.24 -4.57 -21.92
N GLY A 239 -4.81 -5.76 -21.52
CA GLY A 239 -3.94 -6.61 -22.30
C GLY A 239 -4.53 -8.01 -22.46
N ALA A 240 -4.41 -8.59 -23.63
CA ALA A 240 -4.88 -9.93 -23.92
C ALA A 240 -3.90 -10.69 -24.83
N CYS A 241 -3.77 -11.99 -24.61
CA CYS A 241 -3.02 -12.91 -25.45
C CYS A 241 -3.66 -14.31 -25.41
N LEU A 242 -3.23 -15.18 -26.31
CA LEU A 242 -3.49 -16.62 -26.13
C LEU A 242 -2.75 -17.10 -24.88
N SER A 243 -3.45 -17.88 -24.07
CA SER A 243 -2.87 -18.38 -22.84
C SER A 243 -1.73 -19.36 -23.14
N PRO A 244 -0.52 -19.14 -22.58
CA PRO A 244 0.56 -20.11 -22.73
C PRO A 244 0.33 -21.43 -21.95
N LEU A 245 -0.72 -21.47 -21.11
CA LEU A 245 -1.07 -22.62 -20.27
C LEU A 245 -2.32 -23.38 -20.79
N ASP A 246 -2.81 -23.04 -21.99
CA ASP A 246 -4.04 -23.59 -22.58
C ASP A 246 -5.30 -23.51 -21.69
N GLU A 247 -5.30 -22.65 -20.70
CA GLU A 247 -6.41 -22.38 -19.80
C GLU A 247 -6.67 -20.87 -19.64
N PHE A 248 -7.88 -20.49 -19.25
CA PHE A 248 -8.18 -19.10 -18.98
C PHE A 248 -7.47 -18.62 -17.72
N THR A 249 -6.63 -17.61 -17.87
CA THR A 249 -5.94 -16.96 -16.76
C THR A 249 -6.17 -15.46 -16.81
N GLN A 250 -6.48 -14.85 -15.66
CA GLN A 250 -6.63 -13.41 -15.56
C GLN A 250 -5.80 -12.82 -14.43
N VAL A 251 -5.28 -11.61 -14.65
CA VAL A 251 -4.65 -10.78 -13.64
C VAL A 251 -5.27 -9.39 -13.74
N SER A 252 -6.00 -8.97 -12.72
CA SER A 252 -6.79 -7.74 -12.78
C SER A 252 -6.76 -6.95 -11.48
N TYR A 253 -6.93 -5.63 -11.61
CA TYR A 253 -6.91 -4.69 -10.50
C TYR A 253 -7.99 -3.63 -10.67
N VAL A 254 -8.65 -3.27 -9.58
CA VAL A 254 -9.59 -2.14 -9.53
C VAL A 254 -9.17 -1.19 -8.42
N ASN A 255 -8.86 0.05 -8.77
CA ASN A 255 -8.36 1.07 -7.84
C ASN A 255 -7.15 0.58 -7.00
N GLY A 256 -6.25 -0.19 -7.62
CA GLY A 256 -5.06 -0.75 -6.95
C GLY A 256 -5.30 -2.03 -6.14
N ILE A 257 -6.55 -2.48 -6.00
CA ILE A 257 -6.90 -3.73 -5.32
C ILE A 257 -6.87 -4.88 -6.34
N ASN A 258 -6.18 -5.96 -5.99
CA ASN A 258 -6.18 -7.19 -6.79
C ASN A 258 -7.58 -7.83 -6.79
N THR A 259 -8.09 -8.19 -7.97
CA THR A 259 -9.40 -8.80 -8.18
C THR A 259 -9.30 -10.26 -8.64
N CYS A 260 -8.40 -11.03 -8.04
CA CYS A 260 -8.14 -12.44 -8.38
C CYS A 260 -9.37 -13.36 -8.27
N LYS A 261 -10.40 -12.95 -7.53
CA LYS A 261 -11.68 -13.67 -7.41
C LYS A 261 -12.76 -13.13 -8.35
N GLY A 262 -12.39 -12.33 -9.33
CA GLY A 262 -13.33 -11.64 -10.20
C GLY A 262 -14.00 -10.42 -9.53
N GLY A 263 -15.07 -9.94 -10.15
CA GLY A 263 -15.84 -8.78 -9.70
C GLY A 263 -16.70 -8.20 -10.81
N LYS A 264 -17.47 -7.15 -10.53
CA LYS A 264 -18.36 -6.52 -11.53
C LYS A 264 -17.65 -5.88 -12.72
N HIS A 265 -16.32 -5.71 -12.62
CA HIS A 265 -15.48 -5.09 -13.65
C HIS A 265 -14.58 -6.10 -14.36
N VAL A 266 -14.73 -7.39 -14.07
CA VAL A 266 -13.93 -8.49 -14.63
C VAL A 266 -14.82 -9.50 -15.29
#